data_1151ac6c7b95d4e8cf1a2bab0972e08d
#
_entry.id   1151ac6c7b95d4e8cf1a2bab0972e08d
#
_cell.length_a   1.000
_cell.length_b   1.000
_cell.length_c   1.000
_cell.angle_alpha   90.00
_cell.angle_beta   90.00
_cell.angle_gamma   90.00
#
_symmetry.space_group_name_H-M   'P 1'
#
loop_
_entity.id
_entity.type
_entity.pdbx_description
1 polymer ?
#
loop_
_entity_poly.entity_id
_entity_poly.type
_entity_poly.pdbx_seq_one_letter_code
_entity_poly.pdbx_strand_id
1 'polypeptide(L)'
;IEFFEKKIRPVLIEHCYKCHSADAEQKGKLKGKLRLDLREAIRGRGESGLAAVVPGKPDESNLYRAITYLDPELVMPPKTRLAKGVVADFKQWIEMGAPDPRDGRLAKAEAKQIDFAEARKFWAFRRPGEPTLPSVQASAWPREDLDFFILARLKSNQLQPAPAAAKRTL
;
A
#
# COMPACT_ATOMS: atom_id res chain seq x y z
N ILE A 1 -10.07 4.61 -12.61
CA ILE A 1 -9.89 4.58 -11.14
C ILE A 1 -8.62 3.82 -10.76
N GLU A 2 -8.41 2.61 -11.27
CA GLU A 2 -7.23 1.79 -10.95
C GLU A 2 -5.90 2.52 -11.20
N PHE A 3 -5.79 3.23 -12.32
CA PHE A 3 -4.61 4.03 -12.64
C PHE A 3 -4.34 5.11 -11.57
N PHE A 4 -5.39 5.80 -11.13
CA PHE A 4 -5.26 6.80 -10.06
C PHE A 4 -4.75 6.17 -8.76
N GLU A 5 -5.33 5.05 -8.32
CA GLU A 5 -4.97 4.39 -7.07
C GLU A 5 -3.56 3.81 -7.09
N LYS A 6 -3.11 3.28 -8.23
CA LYS A 6 -1.78 2.67 -8.35
C LYS A 6 -0.66 3.67 -8.63
N LYS A 7 -0.93 4.74 -9.39
CA LYS A 7 0.10 5.62 -9.94
C LYS A 7 0.08 7.04 -9.36
N ILE A 8 -1.09 7.59 -9.13
CA ILE A 8 -1.23 9.01 -8.78
C ILE A 8 -1.35 9.19 -7.26
N ARG A 9 -2.27 8.48 -6.62
CA ARG A 9 -2.55 8.64 -5.19
C ARG A 9 -1.33 8.39 -4.29
N PRO A 10 -0.51 7.36 -4.49
CA PRO A 10 0.70 7.15 -3.67
C PRO A 10 1.65 8.34 -3.72
N VAL A 11 1.84 8.92 -4.90
CA VAL A 11 2.71 10.09 -5.09
C VAL A 11 2.15 11.33 -4.40
N LEU A 12 0.82 11.55 -4.49
CA LEU A 12 0.16 12.65 -3.78
C LEU A 12 0.34 12.52 -2.26
N ILE A 13 0.19 11.31 -1.71
CA ILE A 13 0.39 11.04 -0.29
C ILE A 13 1.82 11.33 0.14
N GLU A 14 2.79 10.80 -0.59
CA GLU A 14 4.20 10.87 -0.22
C GLU A 14 4.79 12.28 -0.37
N HIS A 15 4.44 12.98 -1.45
CA HIS A 15 5.13 14.20 -1.84
C HIS A 15 4.30 15.49 -1.66
N CYS A 16 2.97 15.39 -1.58
CA CYS A 16 2.10 16.57 -1.63
C CYS A 16 1.28 16.81 -0.35
N TYR A 17 0.75 15.76 0.28
CA TYR A 17 -0.21 15.89 1.39
C TYR A 17 0.37 16.54 2.63
N LYS A 18 1.68 16.49 2.81
CA LYS A 18 2.34 17.19 3.95
C LYS A 18 2.01 18.67 4.00
N CYS A 19 1.73 19.30 2.83
CA CYS A 19 1.43 20.72 2.69
C CYS A 19 0.06 20.99 2.05
N HIS A 20 -0.58 19.98 1.43
CA HIS A 20 -1.77 20.15 0.61
C HIS A 20 -2.86 19.14 0.98
N SER A 21 -3.23 19.05 2.26
CA SER A 21 -4.27 18.16 2.77
C SER A 21 -5.08 18.80 3.87
N ALA A 22 -6.18 18.16 4.27
CA ALA A 22 -6.97 18.57 5.44
C ALA A 22 -6.15 18.57 6.73
N ASP A 23 -5.27 17.60 6.91
CA ASP A 23 -4.36 17.53 8.05
C ASP A 23 -3.38 18.73 8.08
N ALA A 24 -2.86 19.11 6.92
CA ALA A 24 -2.02 20.31 6.79
C ALA A 24 -2.82 21.59 7.10
N GLU A 25 -4.08 21.66 6.70
CA GLU A 25 -4.98 22.77 6.98
C GLU A 25 -5.25 22.89 8.48
N GLN A 26 -5.64 21.80 9.14
CA GLN A 26 -5.88 21.77 10.59
C GLN A 26 -4.65 22.17 11.40
N LYS A 27 -3.45 21.85 10.90
CA LYS A 27 -2.18 22.22 11.55
C LYS A 27 -1.67 23.61 11.16
N GLY A 28 -2.43 24.40 10.42
CA GLY A 28 -2.02 25.73 9.93
C GLY A 28 -0.83 25.70 8.95
N LYS A 29 -0.60 24.56 8.29
CA LYS A 29 0.51 24.33 7.37
C LYS A 29 0.10 24.28 5.89
N LEU A 30 -1.19 24.52 5.60
CA LEU A 30 -1.70 24.51 4.23
C LEU A 30 -1.00 25.58 3.40
N LYS A 31 -0.44 25.19 2.27
CA LYS A 31 0.23 26.08 1.34
C LYS A 31 -0.66 26.42 0.16
N GLY A 32 -0.61 27.68 -0.30
CA GLY A 32 -1.37 28.16 -1.45
C GLY A 32 -2.89 28.01 -1.32
N LYS A 33 -3.42 27.80 -0.11
CA LYS A 33 -4.84 27.49 0.16
C LYS A 33 -5.38 26.37 -0.74
N LEU A 34 -4.49 25.45 -1.13
CA LEU A 34 -4.81 24.36 -2.07
C LEU A 34 -4.74 23.01 -1.37
N ARG A 35 -5.83 22.27 -1.48
CA ARG A 35 -5.92 20.87 -1.02
C ARG A 35 -5.87 19.94 -2.23
N LEU A 36 -5.15 18.84 -2.10
CA LEU A 36 -4.99 17.81 -3.14
C LEU A 36 -5.52 16.44 -2.68
N ASP A 37 -6.10 16.37 -1.50
CA ASP A 37 -6.57 15.14 -0.86
C ASP A 37 -8.05 14.79 -1.17
N LEU A 38 -8.75 15.64 -1.92
CA LEU A 38 -10.12 15.41 -2.37
C LEU A 38 -10.26 15.72 -3.85
N ARG A 39 -11.16 14.99 -4.55
CA ARG A 39 -11.43 15.20 -5.98
C ARG A 39 -11.88 16.63 -6.30
N GLU A 40 -12.80 17.18 -5.54
CA GLU A 40 -13.29 18.54 -5.74
C GLU A 40 -12.20 19.58 -5.44
N ALA A 41 -11.40 19.34 -4.40
CA ALA A 41 -10.35 20.24 -4.02
C ALA A 41 -9.17 20.25 -5.03
N ILE A 42 -8.79 19.11 -5.59
CA ILE A 42 -7.74 19.02 -6.62
C ILE A 42 -8.16 19.67 -7.95
N ARG A 43 -9.45 19.79 -8.20
CA ARG A 43 -10.02 20.53 -9.34
C ARG A 43 -10.24 22.00 -9.00
N GLY A 44 -10.14 22.34 -7.74
CA GLY A 44 -10.32 23.70 -7.22
C GLY A 44 -9.17 24.64 -7.60
N ARG A 45 -9.37 25.89 -7.23
CA ARG A 45 -8.41 26.96 -7.41
C ARG A 45 -7.84 27.30 -6.04
N GLY A 46 -6.53 27.24 -5.91
CA GLY A 46 -5.86 27.72 -4.72
C GLY A 46 -5.70 29.24 -4.76
N GLU A 47 -4.74 29.74 -3.98
CA GLU A 47 -4.43 31.17 -3.88
C GLU A 47 -3.96 31.78 -5.21
N SER A 48 -3.39 30.98 -6.11
CA SER A 48 -2.99 31.41 -7.47
C SER A 48 -4.18 31.76 -8.38
N GLY A 49 -5.41 31.39 -8.00
CA GLY A 49 -6.60 31.52 -8.86
C GLY A 49 -6.65 30.56 -10.05
N LEU A 50 -5.61 29.74 -10.27
CA LEU A 50 -5.55 28.77 -11.33
C LEU A 50 -6.03 27.40 -10.82
N ALA A 51 -6.72 26.64 -11.70
CA ALA A 51 -7.16 25.30 -11.37
C ALA A 51 -5.95 24.37 -11.19
N ALA A 52 -5.92 23.60 -10.10
CA ALA A 52 -4.81 22.68 -9.90
C ALA A 52 -4.83 21.55 -10.93
N VAL A 53 -6.02 21.01 -11.26
CA VAL A 53 -6.20 20.03 -12.33
C VAL A 53 -7.41 20.42 -13.18
N VAL A 54 -7.17 20.53 -14.48
CA VAL A 54 -8.19 20.70 -15.51
C VAL A 54 -8.31 19.37 -16.25
N PRO A 55 -9.41 18.61 -16.09
CA PRO A 55 -9.57 17.32 -16.73
C PRO A 55 -9.39 17.40 -18.24
N GLY A 56 -8.59 16.50 -18.82
CA GLY A 56 -8.27 16.46 -20.24
C GLY A 56 -7.21 17.47 -20.73
N LYS A 57 -6.75 18.37 -19.83
CA LYS A 57 -5.87 19.49 -20.24
C LYS A 57 -4.66 19.61 -19.31
N PRO A 58 -3.59 18.85 -19.54
CA PRO A 58 -2.38 18.93 -18.72
C PRO A 58 -1.77 20.32 -18.67
N ASP A 59 -1.65 20.98 -19.81
CA ASP A 59 -0.98 22.28 -19.92
C ASP A 59 -1.74 23.44 -19.23
N GLU A 60 -3.08 23.29 -19.05
CA GLU A 60 -3.91 24.20 -18.27
C GLU A 60 -3.94 23.83 -16.77
N SER A 61 -3.37 22.68 -16.40
CA SER A 61 -3.34 22.17 -15.02
C SER A 61 -2.15 22.68 -14.27
N ASN A 62 -2.38 23.53 -13.26
CA ASN A 62 -1.28 24.17 -12.49
C ASN A 62 -0.44 23.13 -11.73
N LEU A 63 -1.05 22.02 -11.28
CA LEU A 63 -0.33 20.89 -10.67
C LEU A 63 0.70 20.31 -11.64
N TYR A 64 0.30 20.06 -12.90
CA TYR A 64 1.19 19.50 -13.90
C TYR A 64 2.34 20.45 -14.22
N ARG A 65 2.04 21.73 -14.42
CA ARG A 65 3.07 22.76 -14.63
C ARG A 65 4.07 22.79 -13.47
N ALA A 66 3.60 22.74 -12.23
CA ALA A 66 4.45 22.76 -11.05
C ALA A 66 5.40 21.56 -10.96
N ILE A 67 4.95 20.35 -11.31
CA ILE A 67 5.77 19.13 -11.23
C ILE A 67 6.72 18.95 -12.42
N THR A 68 6.52 19.69 -13.52
CA THR A 68 7.47 19.69 -14.66
C THR A 68 8.74 20.47 -14.37
N TYR A 69 8.71 21.39 -13.43
CA TYR A 69 9.84 22.29 -13.12
C TYR A 69 10.28 23.17 -14.31
N LEU A 70 9.37 23.46 -15.22
CA LEU A 70 9.65 24.34 -16.36
C LEU A 70 9.62 25.83 -15.95
N ASP A 71 8.82 26.16 -14.94
CA ASP A 71 8.74 27.51 -14.38
C ASP A 71 9.46 27.53 -13.03
N PRO A 72 10.57 28.30 -12.91
CA PRO A 72 11.36 28.37 -11.68
C PRO A 72 10.58 28.88 -10.46
N GLU A 73 9.53 29.68 -10.67
CA GLU A 73 8.69 30.19 -9.60
C GLU A 73 7.57 29.22 -9.18
N LEU A 74 7.35 28.19 -9.99
CA LEU A 74 6.30 27.20 -9.76
C LEU A 74 6.89 25.79 -9.74
N VAL A 75 7.61 25.44 -8.68
CA VAL A 75 8.25 24.12 -8.53
C VAL A 75 7.68 23.34 -7.38
N MET A 76 7.13 22.15 -7.67
CA MET A 76 6.60 21.22 -6.67
C MET A 76 7.02 19.78 -6.99
N PRO A 77 7.37 18.99 -6.00
CA PRO A 77 7.70 19.35 -4.60
C PRO A 77 8.96 20.23 -4.52
N PRO A 78 9.07 21.12 -3.53
CA PRO A 78 10.14 22.15 -3.51
C PRO A 78 11.55 21.60 -3.24
N LYS A 79 11.67 20.37 -2.73
CA LYS A 79 12.95 19.77 -2.33
C LYS A 79 13.44 18.66 -3.24
N THR A 80 12.53 17.94 -3.89
CA THR A 80 12.89 16.73 -4.65
C THR A 80 12.04 16.65 -5.91
N ARG A 81 12.70 16.72 -7.06
CA ARG A 81 12.02 16.59 -8.35
C ARG A 81 11.49 15.17 -8.51
N LEU A 82 10.26 15.05 -8.99
CA LEU A 82 9.68 13.75 -9.33
C LEU A 82 10.40 13.13 -10.54
N ALA A 83 10.47 11.80 -10.57
CA ALA A 83 11.01 11.06 -11.69
C ALA A 83 10.21 11.35 -12.97
N LYS A 84 10.88 11.39 -14.12
CA LYS A 84 10.23 11.68 -15.43
C LYS A 84 9.04 10.75 -15.71
N GLY A 85 9.12 9.47 -15.34
CA GLY A 85 8.01 8.52 -15.48
C GLY A 85 6.80 8.89 -14.64
N VAL A 86 7.00 9.40 -13.42
CA VAL A 86 5.91 9.87 -12.54
C VAL A 86 5.24 11.10 -13.14
N VAL A 87 6.02 12.06 -13.66
CA VAL A 87 5.47 13.23 -14.35
C VAL A 87 4.65 12.82 -15.58
N ALA A 88 5.11 11.82 -16.33
CA ALA A 88 4.36 11.27 -17.46
C ALA A 88 3.06 10.57 -17.01
N ASP A 89 3.08 9.84 -15.90
CA ASP A 89 1.87 9.24 -15.32
C ASP A 89 0.83 10.33 -14.95
N PHE A 90 1.24 11.46 -14.39
CA PHE A 90 0.35 12.60 -14.12
C PHE A 90 -0.23 13.21 -15.40
N LYS A 91 0.58 13.37 -16.44
CA LYS A 91 0.12 13.83 -17.74
C LYS A 91 -0.97 12.93 -18.29
N GLN A 92 -0.67 11.64 -18.37
CA GLN A 92 -1.61 10.62 -18.85
C GLN A 92 -2.92 10.62 -18.03
N TRP A 93 -2.82 10.68 -16.71
CA TRP A 93 -4.00 10.72 -15.84
C TRP A 93 -4.89 11.92 -16.13
N ILE A 94 -4.30 13.12 -16.32
CA ILE A 94 -5.04 14.34 -16.66
C ILE A 94 -5.68 14.22 -18.04
N GLU A 95 -4.95 13.72 -19.05
CA GLU A 95 -5.46 13.47 -20.40
C GLU A 95 -6.64 12.50 -20.41
N MET A 96 -6.67 11.51 -19.53
CA MET A 96 -7.80 10.60 -19.33
C MET A 96 -9.02 11.24 -18.65
N GLY A 97 -9.00 12.55 -18.39
CA GLY A 97 -10.07 13.27 -17.70
C GLY A 97 -9.90 13.31 -16.18
N ALA A 98 -8.74 13.01 -15.66
CA ALA A 98 -8.40 13.00 -14.24
C ALA A 98 -9.41 12.20 -13.39
N PRO A 99 -9.64 10.90 -13.68
CA PRO A 99 -10.56 10.07 -12.91
C PRO A 99 -10.06 9.91 -11.47
N ASP A 100 -10.87 10.34 -10.52
CA ASP A 100 -10.56 10.37 -9.10
C ASP A 100 -11.76 9.86 -8.29
N PRO A 101 -11.64 8.76 -7.54
CA PRO A 101 -12.74 8.18 -6.77
C PRO A 101 -13.03 8.93 -5.46
N ARG A 102 -12.19 9.88 -5.07
CA ARG A 102 -12.30 10.61 -3.79
C ARG A 102 -13.37 11.68 -3.87
N ASP A 103 -14.63 11.31 -3.68
CA ASP A 103 -15.82 12.18 -3.86
C ASP A 103 -16.12 13.13 -2.69
N GLY A 104 -15.19 13.27 -1.75
CA GLY A 104 -15.38 14.11 -0.54
C GLY A 104 -16.38 13.55 0.46
N ARG A 105 -17.18 12.62 0.08
CA ARG A 105 -17.74 11.68 1.04
C ARG A 105 -16.54 10.89 1.52
N LEU A 106 -16.07 11.20 2.75
CA LEU A 106 -15.50 10.12 3.53
C LEU A 106 -16.49 9.00 3.26
N ALA A 107 -16.12 8.00 2.44
CA ALA A 107 -16.76 6.74 2.60
C ALA A 107 -16.68 6.58 4.12
N LYS A 108 -17.81 6.81 4.83
CA LYS A 108 -18.03 6.06 6.03
C LYS A 108 -17.81 4.67 5.48
N ALA A 109 -16.55 4.22 5.53
CA ALA A 109 -16.29 2.83 5.53
C ALA A 109 -17.28 2.42 6.59
N GLU A 110 -18.40 1.87 6.16
CA GLU A 110 -19.26 1.14 7.06
C GLU A 110 -18.23 0.27 7.71
N ALA A 111 -17.91 0.65 8.97
CA ALA A 111 -16.88 -0.04 9.72
C ALA A 111 -17.43 -1.44 9.67
N LYS A 112 -16.84 -2.27 8.81
CA LYS A 112 -17.35 -3.61 8.49
C LYS A 112 -17.35 -4.23 9.85
N GLN A 113 -18.56 -4.29 10.42
CA GLN A 113 -18.71 -4.63 11.83
C GLN A 113 -18.08 -5.99 11.92
N ILE A 114 -16.94 -6.07 12.59
CA ILE A 114 -16.18 -7.31 12.64
C ILE A 114 -17.07 -8.26 13.43
N ASP A 115 -17.59 -9.27 12.74
CA ASP A 115 -18.24 -10.38 13.41
C ASP A 115 -17.17 -11.16 14.17
N PHE A 116 -17.03 -10.84 15.45
CA PHE A 116 -16.07 -11.52 16.31
C PHE A 116 -16.37 -13.03 16.47
N ALA A 117 -17.61 -13.44 16.32
CA ALA A 117 -17.96 -14.85 16.38
C ALA A 117 -17.43 -15.60 15.15
N GLU A 118 -17.53 -14.97 13.96
CA GLU A 118 -16.95 -15.51 12.73
C GLU A 118 -15.42 -15.39 12.72
N ALA A 119 -14.89 -14.25 13.15
CA ALA A 119 -13.45 -14.04 13.20
C ALA A 119 -12.73 -15.06 14.11
N ARG A 120 -13.34 -15.48 15.21
CA ARG A 120 -12.79 -16.51 16.12
C ARG A 120 -12.67 -17.89 15.46
N LYS A 121 -13.40 -18.15 14.36
CA LYS A 121 -13.28 -19.40 13.61
C LYS A 121 -12.03 -19.45 12.73
N PHE A 122 -11.40 -18.31 12.50
CA PHE A 122 -10.15 -18.26 11.74
C PHE A 122 -9.06 -19.04 12.49
N TRP A 123 -8.27 -19.82 11.75
CA TRP A 123 -7.31 -20.76 12.34
C TRP A 123 -6.34 -20.13 13.36
N ALA A 124 -5.88 -18.90 13.09
CA ALA A 124 -4.92 -18.21 13.96
C ALA A 124 -5.51 -17.77 15.33
N PHE A 125 -6.84 -17.73 15.45
CA PHE A 125 -7.54 -17.40 16.70
C PHE A 125 -8.13 -18.63 17.39
N ARG A 126 -7.92 -19.82 16.85
CA ARG A 126 -8.31 -21.07 17.49
C ARG A 126 -7.20 -21.52 18.44
N ARG A 127 -7.62 -21.96 19.62
CA ARG A 127 -6.67 -22.59 20.54
C ARG A 127 -6.07 -23.80 19.85
N PRO A 128 -4.72 -23.96 19.82
CA PRO A 128 -4.09 -25.16 19.30
C PRO A 128 -4.65 -26.39 20.04
N GLY A 129 -5.08 -27.39 19.29
CA GLY A 129 -5.41 -28.69 19.84
C GLY A 129 -4.17 -29.57 19.93
N GLU A 130 -4.25 -30.66 20.67
CA GLU A 130 -3.22 -31.69 20.64
C GLU A 130 -3.22 -32.37 19.27
N PRO A 131 -2.10 -32.34 18.54
CA PRO A 131 -2.03 -32.95 17.22
C PRO A 131 -1.99 -34.47 17.35
N THR A 132 -2.70 -35.17 16.49
CA THR A 132 -2.58 -36.63 16.37
C THR A 132 -1.23 -36.97 15.73
N LEU A 133 -0.44 -37.80 16.39
CA LEU A 133 0.84 -38.23 15.87
C LEU A 133 0.65 -39.03 14.56
N PRO A 134 1.43 -38.75 13.51
CA PRO A 134 1.37 -39.50 12.28
C PRO A 134 1.77 -40.97 12.50
N SER A 135 1.01 -41.87 11.94
CA SER A 135 1.37 -43.30 11.91
C SER A 135 2.53 -43.47 10.90
N VAL A 136 3.76 -43.51 11.39
CA VAL A 136 4.92 -43.88 10.60
C VAL A 136 5.39 -45.28 10.99
N GLN A 137 5.67 -46.13 9.98
CA GLN A 137 6.20 -47.46 10.24
C GLN A 137 7.44 -47.41 11.13
N ALA A 138 7.52 -48.32 12.06
CA ALA A 138 8.50 -48.37 13.14
C ALA A 138 9.92 -48.06 12.66
N SER A 139 10.42 -46.94 13.18
CA SER A 139 11.79 -46.47 13.02
C SER A 139 12.28 -46.13 14.43
N ALA A 140 13.45 -46.59 14.77
CA ALA A 140 14.08 -46.19 16.06
C ALA A 140 14.60 -44.73 16.05
N TRP A 141 14.33 -43.98 14.95
CA TRP A 141 14.83 -42.63 14.76
C TRP A 141 14.06 -41.58 15.60
N PRO A 142 12.70 -41.59 15.68
CA PRO A 142 11.98 -40.62 16.49
C PRO A 142 12.29 -40.79 17.97
N ARG A 143 12.62 -39.70 18.63
CA ARG A 143 12.86 -39.63 20.09
C ARG A 143 11.76 -38.85 20.81
N GLU A 144 11.16 -37.90 20.12
CA GLU A 144 10.12 -37.02 20.62
C GLU A 144 8.95 -36.95 19.61
N ASP A 145 7.80 -36.49 20.07
CA ASP A 145 6.59 -36.39 19.26
C ASP A 145 6.79 -35.59 17.96
N LEU A 146 7.60 -34.54 18.01
CA LEU A 146 7.92 -33.73 16.84
C LEU A 146 8.61 -34.56 15.74
N ASP A 147 9.44 -35.51 16.15
CA ASP A 147 10.20 -36.34 15.21
C ASP A 147 9.28 -37.20 14.32
N PHE A 148 8.11 -37.59 14.82
CA PHE A 148 7.13 -38.32 14.03
C PHE A 148 6.60 -37.48 12.86
N PHE A 149 6.36 -36.20 13.06
CA PHE A 149 5.96 -35.29 11.99
C PHE A 149 7.08 -35.08 10.98
N ILE A 150 8.32 -34.91 11.43
CA ILE A 150 9.48 -34.77 10.56
C ILE A 150 9.65 -36.04 9.73
N LEU A 151 9.61 -37.21 10.36
CA LEU A 151 9.77 -38.48 9.68
C LEU A 151 8.67 -38.74 8.66
N ALA A 152 7.41 -38.43 9.00
CA ALA A 152 6.30 -38.50 8.05
C ALA A 152 6.54 -37.59 6.82
N ARG A 153 7.04 -36.39 7.03
CA ARG A 153 7.36 -35.46 5.96
C ARG A 153 8.55 -35.94 5.11
N LEU A 154 9.59 -36.47 5.72
CA LEU A 154 10.71 -37.08 5.00
C LEU A 154 10.22 -38.24 4.12
N LYS A 155 9.46 -39.17 4.69
CA LYS A 155 8.93 -40.33 3.95
C LYS A 155 8.02 -39.90 2.78
N SER A 156 7.18 -38.90 2.95
CA SER A 156 6.32 -38.40 1.87
C SER A 156 7.11 -37.80 0.70
N ASN A 157 8.35 -37.37 0.95
CA ASN A 157 9.27 -36.89 -0.06
C ASN A 157 10.34 -37.92 -0.47
N GLN A 158 10.17 -39.20 -0.09
CA GLN A 158 11.10 -40.28 -0.39
C GLN A 158 12.53 -40.04 0.16
N LEU A 159 12.63 -39.28 1.25
CA LEU A 159 13.87 -38.98 1.92
C LEU A 159 14.02 -39.83 3.18
N GLN A 160 15.27 -40.11 3.55
CA GLN A 160 15.65 -40.79 4.78
C GLN A 160 16.23 -39.78 5.78
N PRO A 161 16.07 -39.97 7.10
CA PRO A 161 16.77 -39.20 8.07
C PRO A 161 18.30 -39.35 7.92
N ALA A 162 19.03 -38.26 8.13
CA ALA A 162 20.48 -38.33 8.18
C ALA A 162 20.93 -39.21 9.35
N PRO A 163 22.05 -39.93 9.23
CA PRO A 163 22.67 -40.62 10.37
C PRO A 163 23.08 -39.64 11.45
N ALA A 164 23.12 -40.10 12.69
CA ALA A 164 23.57 -39.29 13.81
C ALA A 164 25.00 -38.76 13.56
N ALA A 165 25.21 -37.47 13.82
CA ALA A 165 26.53 -36.86 13.71
C ALA A 165 27.54 -37.54 14.64
N ALA A 166 28.75 -37.79 14.14
CA ALA A 166 29.83 -38.28 14.97
C ALA A 166 30.28 -37.18 15.97
N LYS A 167 30.79 -37.59 17.13
CA LYS A 167 31.26 -36.67 18.18
C LYS A 167 32.28 -35.61 17.72
N ARG A 168 32.98 -35.88 16.62
CA ARG A 168 33.90 -34.91 15.99
C ARG A 168 33.22 -33.89 15.07
N THR A 169 31.95 -34.08 14.76
CA THR A 169 31.16 -33.21 13.86
C THR A 169 30.31 -32.22 14.65
N LEU A 170 30.22 -32.43 15.96
CA LEU A 170 29.57 -31.53 16.92
C LEU A 170 30.61 -30.59 17.56
#